data_b9a6a91a97e393dd3ba506f0db1b689e
#
_entry.id   b9a6a91a97e393dd3ba506f0db1b689e
#
_cell.length_a   1.000
_cell.length_b   1.000
_cell.length_c   1.000
_cell.angle_alpha   90.00
_cell.angle_beta   90.00
_cell.angle_gamma   90.00
#
_symmetry.space_group_name_H-M   'P 1'
#
loop_
_entity.id
_entity.type
_entity.pdbx_description
1 polymer ?
#
loop_
_entity_poly.entity_id
_entity_poly.type
_entity_poly.pdbx_seq_one_letter_code
_entity_poly.pdbx_strand_id
1 'polypeptide(L)'
;FLAPARSHNPIGKHHPILLANFFAQTEALMKGKTPAEARAELVATGVSGAQLETLVSAKTFPGNRPSNSFLFPELTPGTLGALIAFYEHKIFTQGVIWQINSFDQMGVELGKQLAKAIEPELAGDTSVTSHDASTNGLINAFKQMR
;
A
#
# COMPACT_ATOMS: atom_id res chain seq x y z
N PHE A 1 0.05 5.39 9.67
CA PHE A 1 1.18 4.76 10.35
C PHE A 1 0.74 4.22 11.69
N LEU A 2 1.17 2.99 12.05
CA LEU A 2 0.79 2.32 13.30
C LEU A 2 2.05 1.78 13.98
N ALA A 3 2.23 2.04 15.27
CA ALA A 3 3.33 1.44 16.02
C ALA A 3 2.98 1.25 17.51
N PRO A 4 3.37 0.13 18.13
CA PRO A 4 3.37 0.00 19.58
C PRO A 4 4.57 0.72 20.20
N ALA A 5 4.38 1.33 21.37
CA ALA A 5 5.49 1.95 22.12
C ALA A 5 6.42 0.89 22.72
N ARG A 6 5.91 -0.29 23.06
CA ARG A 6 6.68 -1.42 23.59
C ARG A 6 6.55 -2.65 22.69
N SER A 7 7.65 -3.40 22.57
CA SER A 7 7.68 -4.69 21.89
C SER A 7 7.58 -5.84 22.90
N HIS A 8 6.80 -6.87 22.59
CA HIS A 8 6.77 -8.11 23.38
C HIS A 8 8.06 -8.95 23.21
N ASN A 9 8.78 -8.75 22.10
CA ASN A 9 10.01 -9.47 21.78
C ASN A 9 11.14 -8.47 21.52
N PRO A 10 11.70 -7.82 22.54
CA PRO A 10 12.78 -6.85 22.37
C PRO A 10 14.06 -7.56 21.92
N ILE A 11 14.59 -7.18 20.76
CA ILE A 11 15.86 -7.69 20.21
C ILE A 11 16.79 -6.50 19.99
N GLY A 12 17.77 -6.32 20.85
CA GLY A 12 18.76 -5.27 20.75
C GLY A 12 18.13 -3.89 20.53
N LYS A 13 18.52 -3.20 19.45
CA LYS A 13 18.03 -1.86 19.08
C LYS A 13 16.91 -1.88 18.01
N HIS A 14 16.36 -3.03 17.65
CA HIS A 14 15.40 -3.13 16.54
C HIS A 14 14.16 -2.26 16.78
N HIS A 15 13.56 -2.30 17.96
CA HIS A 15 12.37 -1.52 18.26
C HIS A 15 12.60 -0.01 18.28
N PRO A 16 13.66 0.53 18.91
CA PRO A 16 14.02 1.94 18.77
C PRO A 16 14.25 2.38 17.31
N ILE A 17 14.90 1.54 16.49
CA ILE A 17 15.09 1.83 15.07
C ILE A 17 13.74 1.87 14.33
N LEU A 18 12.82 0.94 14.60
CA LEU A 18 11.47 0.95 14.05
C LEU A 18 10.73 2.24 14.41
N LEU A 19 10.74 2.64 15.68
CA LEU A 19 10.09 3.88 16.14
C LEU A 19 10.72 5.13 15.54
N ALA A 20 12.05 5.17 15.40
CA ALA A 20 12.74 6.28 14.74
C ALA A 20 12.28 6.43 13.28
N ASN A 21 12.16 5.32 12.54
CA ASN A 21 11.60 5.32 11.18
C ASN A 21 10.12 5.71 11.16
N PHE A 22 9.31 5.22 12.09
CA PHE A 22 7.90 5.59 12.21
C PHE A 22 7.72 7.11 12.34
N PHE A 23 8.51 7.77 13.20
CA PHE A 23 8.46 9.22 13.34
C PHE A 23 9.06 9.96 12.15
N ALA A 24 10.18 9.49 11.62
CA ALA A 24 10.87 10.11 10.49
C ALA A 24 10.03 10.12 9.21
N GLN A 25 9.27 9.05 8.94
CA GLN A 25 8.42 8.98 7.73
C GLN A 25 7.29 10.02 7.77
N THR A 26 6.64 10.20 8.90
CA THR A 26 5.58 11.21 9.05
C THR A 26 6.14 12.63 8.99
N GLU A 27 7.33 12.87 9.57
CA GLU A 27 8.03 14.15 9.45
C GLU A 27 8.42 14.46 8.01
N ALA A 28 8.97 13.47 7.29
CA ALA A 28 9.34 13.62 5.88
C ALA A 28 8.14 13.98 4.98
N LEU A 29 6.98 13.35 5.21
CA LEU A 29 5.75 13.68 4.49
C LEU A 29 5.26 15.10 4.79
N MET A 30 5.42 15.55 6.02
CA MET A 30 4.98 16.89 6.45
C MET A 30 5.94 17.98 5.95
N LYS A 31 7.24 17.81 6.16
CA LYS A 31 8.26 18.80 5.82
C LYS A 31 8.60 18.82 4.32
N GLY A 32 8.79 17.64 3.73
CA GLY A 32 9.38 17.51 2.41
C GLY A 32 10.86 17.86 2.38
N LYS A 33 11.38 18.11 1.19
CA LYS A 33 12.74 18.58 0.91
C LYS A 33 12.70 19.52 -0.28
N THR A 34 13.17 20.74 -0.13
CA THR A 34 13.20 21.72 -1.21
C THR A 34 14.27 21.39 -2.27
N PRO A 35 14.13 21.91 -3.51
CA PRO A 35 15.18 21.77 -4.52
C PRO A 35 16.54 22.34 -4.07
N ALA A 36 16.53 23.43 -3.27
CA ALA A 36 17.76 24.03 -2.75
C ALA A 36 18.49 23.11 -1.78
N GLU A 37 17.75 22.50 -0.85
CA GLU A 37 18.31 21.53 0.11
C GLU A 37 18.83 20.27 -0.62
N ALA A 38 18.05 19.73 -1.57
CA ALA A 38 18.47 18.58 -2.38
C ALA A 38 19.74 18.87 -3.18
N ARG A 39 19.83 20.08 -3.76
CA ARG A 39 21.03 20.53 -4.49
C ARG A 39 22.24 20.66 -3.57
N ALA A 40 22.10 21.30 -2.44
CA ALA A 40 23.19 21.49 -1.47
C ALA A 40 23.76 20.13 -1.00
N GLU A 41 22.89 19.17 -0.69
CA GLU A 41 23.28 17.81 -0.30
C GLU A 41 24.04 17.09 -1.43
N LEU A 42 23.56 17.16 -2.67
CA LEU A 42 24.18 16.50 -3.82
C LEU A 42 25.56 17.11 -4.15
N VAL A 43 25.67 18.43 -4.14
CA VAL A 43 26.94 19.13 -4.35
C VAL A 43 27.96 18.76 -3.27
N ALA A 44 27.53 18.69 -2.00
CA ALA A 44 28.39 18.26 -0.90
C ALA A 44 28.91 16.81 -1.06
N THR A 45 28.18 15.96 -1.78
CA THR A 45 28.63 14.59 -2.12
C THR A 45 29.38 14.48 -3.44
N GLY A 46 29.72 15.60 -4.09
CA GLY A 46 30.53 15.66 -5.32
C GLY A 46 29.74 15.48 -6.62
N VAL A 47 28.42 15.48 -6.58
CA VAL A 47 27.58 15.38 -7.79
C VAL A 47 27.58 16.72 -8.54
N SER A 48 27.78 16.70 -9.87
CA SER A 48 27.83 17.88 -10.71
C SER A 48 27.32 17.62 -12.14
N GLY A 49 27.22 18.67 -12.96
CA GLY A 49 26.81 18.56 -14.35
C GLY A 49 25.36 18.18 -14.58
N ALA A 50 25.04 17.57 -15.72
CA ALA A 50 23.68 17.20 -16.11
C ALA A 50 23.01 16.22 -15.11
N GLN A 51 23.77 15.35 -14.47
CA GLN A 51 23.28 14.41 -13.48
C GLN A 51 22.74 15.12 -12.23
N LEU A 52 23.30 16.27 -11.86
CA LEU A 52 22.87 17.04 -10.70
C LEU A 52 21.39 17.44 -10.82
N GLU A 53 20.96 17.99 -11.94
CA GLU A 53 19.59 18.45 -12.12
C GLU A 53 18.57 17.30 -12.06
N THR A 54 18.92 16.19 -12.69
CA THR A 54 18.07 14.97 -12.63
C THR A 54 17.91 14.48 -11.20
N LEU A 55 18.99 14.43 -10.42
CA LEU A 55 18.95 13.97 -9.04
C LEU A 55 18.31 14.99 -8.10
N VAL A 56 18.47 16.29 -8.34
CA VAL A 56 17.75 17.34 -7.59
C VAL A 56 16.24 17.14 -7.74
N SER A 57 15.76 16.93 -8.97
CA SER A 57 14.33 16.66 -9.21
C SER A 57 13.86 15.40 -8.48
N ALA A 58 14.62 14.31 -8.55
CA ALA A 58 14.28 13.03 -7.91
C ALA A 58 14.32 13.09 -6.37
N LYS A 59 15.16 13.95 -5.79
CA LYS A 59 15.30 14.11 -4.33
C LYS A 59 14.45 15.25 -3.75
N THR A 60 13.67 15.95 -4.57
CA THR A 60 12.76 17.01 -4.13
C THR A 60 11.42 16.39 -3.72
N PHE A 61 10.94 16.71 -2.55
CA PHE A 61 9.65 16.26 -2.03
C PHE A 61 8.81 17.47 -1.60
N PRO A 62 7.59 17.63 -2.09
CA PRO A 62 6.81 18.85 -1.85
C PRO A 62 6.41 19.07 -0.38
N GLY A 63 6.43 18.02 0.46
CA GLY A 63 5.91 18.12 1.81
C GLY A 63 4.40 18.35 1.85
N ASN A 64 3.90 18.86 2.99
CA ASN A 64 2.47 19.14 3.22
C ASN A 64 1.56 17.94 2.83
N ARG A 65 2.02 16.72 3.14
CA ARG A 65 1.27 15.48 2.93
C ARG A 65 0.72 15.02 4.28
N PRO A 66 -0.58 15.26 4.55
CA PRO A 66 -1.17 14.89 5.83
C PRO A 66 -1.16 13.37 6.02
N SER A 67 -0.89 12.95 7.24
CA SER A 67 -0.92 11.55 7.65
C SER A 67 -1.50 11.42 9.05
N ASN A 68 -1.97 10.22 9.40
CA ASN A 68 -2.40 9.88 10.74
C ASN A 68 -1.40 8.91 11.37
N SER A 69 -1.04 9.15 12.62
CA SER A 69 -0.17 8.28 13.39
C SER A 69 -0.91 7.74 14.61
N PHE A 70 -0.91 6.43 14.78
CA PHE A 70 -1.46 5.74 15.93
C PHE A 70 -0.32 5.12 16.73
N LEU A 71 0.01 5.73 17.85
CA LEU A 71 0.95 5.19 18.82
C LEU A 71 0.16 4.64 20.01
N PHE A 72 0.33 3.37 20.32
CA PHE A 72 -0.35 2.68 21.42
C PHE A 72 0.66 1.95 22.31
N PRO A 73 0.33 1.67 23.59
CA PRO A 73 1.32 1.12 24.53
C PRO A 73 1.91 -0.22 24.08
N GLU A 74 1.09 -1.18 23.71
CA GLU A 74 1.47 -2.55 23.32
C GLU A 74 0.46 -3.14 22.35
N LEU A 75 0.90 -4.07 21.50
CA LEU A 75 0.02 -4.87 20.66
C LEU A 75 -0.51 -6.07 21.47
N THR A 76 -1.62 -5.87 22.16
CA THR A 76 -2.37 -6.92 22.86
C THR A 76 -3.56 -7.36 22.03
N PRO A 77 -4.22 -8.50 22.35
CA PRO A 77 -5.49 -8.87 21.71
C PRO A 77 -6.54 -7.76 21.82
N GLY A 78 -6.61 -7.07 22.96
CA GLY A 78 -7.52 -5.94 23.17
C GLY A 78 -7.19 -4.75 22.27
N THR A 79 -5.91 -4.36 22.15
CA THR A 79 -5.46 -3.27 21.27
C THR A 79 -5.72 -3.62 19.80
N LEU A 80 -5.47 -4.87 19.40
CA LEU A 80 -5.75 -5.33 18.03
C LEU A 80 -7.24 -5.27 17.73
N GLY A 81 -8.08 -5.77 18.64
CA GLY A 81 -9.54 -5.68 18.50
C GLY A 81 -10.04 -4.24 18.40
N ALA A 82 -9.49 -3.34 19.21
CA ALA A 82 -9.81 -1.91 19.12
C ALA A 82 -9.40 -1.29 17.77
N LEU A 83 -8.23 -1.65 17.22
CA LEU A 83 -7.79 -1.20 15.90
C LEU A 83 -8.71 -1.71 14.79
N ILE A 84 -9.12 -2.98 14.83
CA ILE A 84 -10.07 -3.56 13.87
C ILE A 84 -11.38 -2.80 13.93
N ALA A 85 -11.99 -2.65 15.10
CA ALA A 85 -13.24 -1.92 15.29
C ALA A 85 -13.14 -0.46 14.82
N PHE A 86 -12.01 0.20 15.08
CA PHE A 86 -11.75 1.56 14.58
C PHE A 86 -11.81 1.64 13.05
N TYR A 87 -11.20 0.69 12.34
CA TYR A 87 -11.24 0.68 10.88
C TYR A 87 -12.62 0.29 10.33
N GLU A 88 -13.35 -0.59 10.99
CA GLU A 88 -14.75 -0.90 10.64
C GLU A 88 -15.62 0.37 10.73
N HIS A 89 -15.54 1.10 11.84
CA HIS A 89 -16.25 2.35 12.02
C HIS A 89 -15.82 3.43 11.00
N LYS A 90 -14.52 3.51 10.71
CA LYS A 90 -14.00 4.42 9.68
C LYS A 90 -14.65 4.13 8.32
N ILE A 91 -14.64 2.88 7.88
CA ILE A 91 -15.20 2.46 6.58
C ILE A 91 -16.71 2.73 6.55
N PHE A 92 -17.42 2.39 7.62
CA PHE A 92 -18.85 2.67 7.74
C PHE A 92 -19.13 4.19 7.63
N THR A 93 -18.41 5.01 8.39
CA THR A 93 -18.57 6.46 8.37
C THR A 93 -18.28 7.05 6.98
N GLN A 94 -17.22 6.59 6.31
CA GLN A 94 -16.91 7.00 4.93
C GLN A 94 -18.04 6.61 3.97
N GLY A 95 -18.60 5.40 4.11
CA GLY A 95 -19.74 4.95 3.32
C GLY A 95 -20.95 5.86 3.50
N VAL A 96 -21.27 6.25 4.74
CA VAL A 96 -22.37 7.22 5.02
C VAL A 96 -22.10 8.57 4.36
N ILE A 97 -20.89 9.13 4.50
CA ILE A 97 -20.51 10.41 3.91
C ILE A 97 -20.61 10.37 2.38
N TRP A 98 -20.16 9.30 1.76
CA TRP A 98 -20.14 9.14 0.30
C TRP A 98 -21.43 8.55 -0.28
N GLN A 99 -22.41 8.24 0.57
CA GLN A 99 -23.69 7.61 0.18
C GLN A 99 -23.47 6.26 -0.52
N ILE A 100 -22.50 5.49 -0.04
CA ILE A 100 -22.15 4.15 -0.50
C ILE A 100 -22.60 3.16 0.57
N ASN A 101 -23.23 2.05 0.17
CA ASN A 101 -23.54 0.96 1.08
C ASN A 101 -22.25 0.18 1.42
N SER A 102 -21.74 0.37 2.65
CA SER A 102 -20.50 -0.28 3.11
C SER A 102 -20.63 -1.81 3.24
N PHE A 103 -21.84 -2.36 3.18
CA PHE A 103 -22.13 -3.79 3.36
C PHE A 103 -22.57 -4.49 2.07
N ASP A 104 -22.53 -3.81 0.92
CA ASP A 104 -22.82 -4.47 -0.35
C ASP A 104 -21.62 -5.34 -0.82
N GLN A 105 -21.94 -6.26 -1.71
CA GLN A 105 -20.95 -7.14 -2.36
C GLN A 105 -21.01 -7.06 -3.88
N MET A 106 -21.63 -6.04 -4.43
CA MET A 106 -21.87 -5.91 -5.87
C MET A 106 -20.55 -5.98 -6.67
N GLY A 107 -19.47 -5.39 -6.15
CA GLY A 107 -18.16 -5.43 -6.81
C GLY A 107 -17.53 -6.81 -6.92
N VAL A 108 -17.85 -7.74 -6.03
CA VAL A 108 -17.34 -9.12 -6.09
C VAL A 108 -18.26 -10.08 -6.86
N GLU A 109 -19.53 -9.73 -7.09
CA GLU A 109 -20.49 -10.59 -7.80
C GLU A 109 -20.11 -10.78 -9.27
N LEU A 110 -19.63 -9.74 -9.94
CA LEU A 110 -19.15 -9.85 -11.33
C LEU A 110 -17.99 -10.86 -11.44
N GLY A 111 -17.04 -10.80 -10.54
CA GLY A 111 -15.92 -11.75 -10.49
C GLY A 111 -16.39 -13.20 -10.32
N LYS A 112 -17.36 -13.43 -9.47
CA LYS A 112 -17.97 -14.77 -9.28
C LYS A 112 -18.70 -15.27 -10.54
N GLN A 113 -19.41 -14.38 -11.23
CA GLN A 113 -20.08 -14.72 -12.48
C GLN A 113 -19.09 -15.12 -13.56
N LEU A 114 -18.01 -14.34 -13.74
CA LEU A 114 -16.95 -14.64 -14.68
C LEU A 114 -16.21 -15.95 -14.32
N ALA A 115 -15.93 -16.17 -13.06
CA ALA A 115 -15.31 -17.41 -12.59
C ALA A 115 -16.16 -18.65 -12.91
N LYS A 116 -17.49 -18.59 -12.74
CA LYS A 116 -18.41 -19.67 -13.11
C LYS A 116 -18.44 -19.96 -14.61
N ALA A 117 -18.21 -18.94 -15.45
CA ALA A 117 -18.10 -19.13 -16.89
C ALA A 117 -16.75 -19.76 -17.30
N ILE A 118 -15.67 -19.37 -16.64
CA ILE A 118 -14.31 -19.85 -16.91
C ILE A 118 -14.08 -21.28 -16.39
N GLU A 119 -14.63 -21.64 -15.23
CA GLU A 119 -14.39 -22.93 -14.58
C GLU A 119 -14.59 -24.15 -15.51
N PRO A 120 -15.71 -24.29 -16.24
CA PRO A 120 -15.89 -25.41 -17.16
C PRO A 120 -14.91 -25.37 -18.34
N GLU A 121 -14.47 -24.21 -18.77
CA GLU A 121 -13.53 -24.06 -19.87
C GLU A 121 -12.12 -24.54 -19.50
N LEU A 122 -11.75 -24.50 -18.22
CA LEU A 122 -10.47 -25.01 -17.73
C LEU A 122 -10.37 -26.54 -17.83
N ALA A 123 -11.47 -27.27 -17.80
CA ALA A 123 -11.49 -28.73 -17.82
C ALA A 123 -11.20 -29.33 -19.21
N GLY A 124 -11.59 -28.67 -20.28
CA GLY A 124 -11.43 -29.13 -21.67
C GLY A 124 -10.04 -28.84 -22.24
N ASP A 125 -9.68 -29.55 -23.34
CA ASP A 125 -8.37 -29.34 -24.01
C ASP A 125 -8.47 -28.40 -25.23
N THR A 126 -9.67 -27.99 -25.61
CA THR A 126 -9.89 -27.05 -26.72
C THR A 126 -9.45 -25.65 -26.36
N SER A 127 -8.89 -24.93 -27.33
CA SER A 127 -8.50 -23.53 -27.16
C SER A 127 -9.72 -22.65 -26.87
N VAL A 128 -9.59 -21.73 -25.93
CA VAL A 128 -10.65 -20.80 -25.52
C VAL A 128 -10.47 -19.47 -26.25
N THR A 129 -11.58 -18.94 -26.77
CA THR A 129 -11.64 -17.69 -27.52
C THR A 129 -12.84 -16.81 -27.11
N SER A 130 -13.56 -17.21 -26.07
CA SER A 130 -14.83 -16.61 -25.59
C SER A 130 -14.66 -15.36 -24.74
N HIS A 131 -13.45 -15.05 -24.32
CA HIS A 131 -13.11 -13.93 -23.45
C HIS A 131 -12.26 -12.87 -24.18
N ASP A 132 -11.81 -11.87 -23.44
CA ASP A 132 -10.80 -10.93 -23.93
C ASP A 132 -9.44 -11.62 -24.19
N ALA A 133 -8.56 -10.96 -24.96
CA ALA A 133 -7.30 -11.54 -25.41
C ALA A 133 -6.38 -11.97 -24.24
N SER A 134 -6.39 -11.22 -23.13
CA SER A 134 -5.58 -11.55 -21.94
C SER A 134 -6.10 -12.79 -21.24
N THR A 135 -7.39 -12.85 -20.99
CA THR A 135 -8.05 -14.00 -20.33
C THR A 135 -7.93 -15.25 -21.17
N ASN A 136 -8.21 -15.18 -22.47
CA ASN A 136 -8.00 -16.29 -23.40
C ASN A 136 -6.57 -16.79 -23.40
N GLY A 137 -5.60 -15.86 -23.43
CA GLY A 137 -4.17 -16.18 -23.40
C GLY A 137 -3.77 -16.93 -22.13
N LEU A 138 -4.24 -16.47 -20.97
CA LEU A 138 -3.96 -17.10 -19.69
C LEU A 138 -4.58 -18.49 -19.55
N ILE A 139 -5.84 -18.66 -19.95
CA ILE A 139 -6.53 -19.96 -19.93
C ILE A 139 -5.82 -20.96 -20.85
N ASN A 140 -5.48 -20.54 -22.06
CA ASN A 140 -4.82 -21.41 -23.04
C ASN A 140 -3.38 -21.76 -22.61
N ALA A 141 -2.63 -20.82 -22.02
CA ALA A 141 -1.33 -21.09 -21.45
C ALA A 141 -1.41 -22.09 -20.27
N PHE A 142 -2.39 -21.91 -19.36
CA PHE A 142 -2.63 -22.88 -18.28
C PHE A 142 -2.87 -24.28 -18.83
N LYS A 143 -3.70 -24.43 -19.89
CA LYS A 143 -3.99 -25.73 -20.51
C LYS A 143 -2.76 -26.40 -21.12
N GLN A 144 -1.79 -25.62 -21.62
CA GLN A 144 -0.54 -26.15 -22.15
C GLN A 144 0.45 -26.58 -21.06
N MET A 145 0.31 -26.06 -19.84
CA MET A 145 1.23 -26.33 -18.71
C MET A 145 0.78 -27.46 -17.78
N ARG A 146 -0.47 -27.94 -17.88
CA ARG A 146 -1.03 -29.02 -17.04
C ARG A 146 -0.72 -30.44 -17.54
#